data_47e1b35b26869b5411c1100080cbd32f
#
_entry.id   47e1b35b26869b5411c1100080cbd32f
#
_cell.length_a   1.000
_cell.length_b   1.000
_cell.length_c   1.000
_cell.angle_alpha   90.00
_cell.angle_beta   90.00
_cell.angle_gamma   90.00
#
_symmetry.space_group_name_H-M   'P 1'
#
loop_
_entity.id
_entity.type
_entity.pdbx_description
1 polymer ?
#
loop_
_entity_poly.entity_id
_entity_poly.type
_entity_poly.pdbx_seq_one_letter_code
_entity_poly.pdbx_strand_id
1 'polypeptide(L)'
;MRYFDAHSHVQFPHYDEDREPLLAAMEDQGIGALVVGVDEASSRKAVELVQGRDRLWATVGLHPNSAHEWGGVDAYRELAQDPKVIAIGECGLDNYRPEDPQATKAKQREVFEAHVALAAETGKPLMIHGRPAKGTNDAYRDLIDILASAKREHGDALRGDIHFFVGGIEEARAFIEL
;
A
#
# COMPACT_ATOMS: atom_id res chain seq x y z
N MET A 1 3.25 -23.29 1.69
CA MET A 1 3.53 -22.15 0.78
C MET A 1 5.01 -22.22 0.39
N ARG A 2 5.30 -22.14 -0.89
CA ARG A 2 6.68 -22.22 -1.43
C ARG A 2 7.22 -20.83 -1.82
N TYR A 3 6.35 -19.99 -2.35
CA TYR A 3 6.64 -18.61 -2.75
C TYR A 3 5.52 -17.71 -2.27
N PHE A 4 5.82 -16.43 -2.13
CA PHE A 4 4.85 -15.40 -1.78
C PHE A 4 5.06 -14.17 -2.67
N ASP A 5 4.01 -13.78 -3.41
CA ASP A 5 3.96 -12.52 -4.14
C ASP A 5 3.47 -11.43 -3.18
N ALA A 6 4.38 -10.56 -2.79
CA ALA A 6 4.10 -9.52 -1.80
C ALA A 6 3.30 -8.33 -2.35
N HIS A 7 3.07 -8.25 -3.68
CA HIS A 7 2.35 -7.15 -4.30
C HIS A 7 1.70 -7.56 -5.62
N SER A 8 0.41 -7.85 -5.60
CA SER A 8 -0.35 -8.23 -6.79
C SER A 8 -1.68 -7.48 -6.90
N HIS A 9 -2.19 -7.37 -8.12
CA HIS A 9 -3.47 -6.72 -8.43
C HIS A 9 -4.42 -7.64 -9.20
N VAL A 10 -4.46 -8.91 -8.82
CA VAL A 10 -5.28 -9.92 -9.50
C VAL A 10 -6.79 -9.65 -9.42
N GLN A 11 -7.24 -8.74 -8.57
CA GLN A 11 -8.64 -8.28 -8.51
C GLN A 11 -9.01 -7.29 -9.60
N PHE A 12 -8.05 -6.76 -10.37
CA PHE A 12 -8.35 -5.78 -11.42
C PHE A 12 -9.11 -6.39 -12.60
N PRO A 13 -9.95 -5.58 -13.30
CA PRO A 13 -10.83 -6.08 -14.36
C PRO A 13 -10.12 -6.78 -15.52
N HIS A 14 -8.87 -6.42 -15.81
CA HIS A 14 -8.12 -7.08 -16.89
C HIS A 14 -7.81 -8.56 -16.62
N TYR A 15 -8.01 -9.04 -15.38
CA TYR A 15 -7.92 -10.46 -15.03
C TYR A 15 -9.29 -11.18 -15.00
N ASP A 16 -10.40 -10.50 -15.28
CA ASP A 16 -11.74 -11.09 -15.07
C ASP A 16 -11.92 -12.44 -15.77
N GLU A 17 -11.37 -12.60 -16.98
CA GLU A 17 -11.47 -13.85 -17.75
C GLU A 17 -10.52 -14.95 -17.25
N ASP A 18 -9.31 -14.56 -16.77
CA ASP A 18 -8.22 -15.49 -16.43
C ASP A 18 -7.99 -15.64 -14.94
N ARG A 19 -8.70 -14.88 -14.10
CA ARG A 19 -8.45 -14.82 -12.64
C ARG A 19 -8.53 -16.19 -11.98
N GLU A 20 -9.60 -16.93 -12.16
CA GLU A 20 -9.75 -18.22 -11.50
C GLU A 20 -8.74 -19.27 -11.98
N PRO A 21 -8.47 -19.43 -13.28
CA PRO A 21 -7.36 -20.26 -13.75
C PRO A 21 -5.99 -19.84 -13.19
N LEU A 22 -5.71 -18.54 -13.11
CA LEU A 22 -4.46 -18.03 -12.53
C LEU A 22 -4.34 -18.39 -11.05
N LEU A 23 -5.37 -18.13 -10.26
CA LEU A 23 -5.38 -18.44 -8.83
C LEU A 23 -5.23 -19.94 -8.55
N ALA A 24 -5.89 -20.78 -9.35
CA ALA A 24 -5.74 -22.25 -9.26
C ALA A 24 -4.29 -22.68 -9.57
N ALA A 25 -3.68 -22.13 -10.61
CA ALA A 25 -2.27 -22.40 -10.93
C ALA A 25 -1.30 -21.93 -9.84
N MET A 26 -1.58 -20.79 -9.19
CA MET A 26 -0.81 -20.31 -8.04
C MET A 26 -0.92 -21.28 -6.86
N GLU A 27 -2.12 -21.76 -6.57
CA GLU A 27 -2.36 -22.72 -5.49
C GLU A 27 -1.63 -24.03 -5.72
N ASP A 28 -1.71 -24.60 -6.93
CA ASP A 28 -1.01 -25.84 -7.33
C ASP A 28 0.50 -25.72 -7.18
N GLN A 29 1.06 -24.56 -7.47
CA GLN A 29 2.49 -24.28 -7.34
C GLN A 29 2.91 -23.88 -5.92
N GLY A 30 1.97 -23.77 -4.99
CA GLY A 30 2.23 -23.36 -3.61
C GLY A 30 2.59 -21.88 -3.47
N ILE A 31 2.08 -21.03 -4.36
CA ILE A 31 2.26 -19.58 -4.35
C ILE A 31 1.14 -18.94 -3.53
N GLY A 32 1.50 -18.13 -2.53
CA GLY A 32 0.59 -17.22 -1.84
C GLY A 32 0.75 -15.81 -2.38
N ALA A 33 -0.25 -14.94 -2.16
CA ALA A 33 -0.17 -13.57 -2.62
C ALA A 33 -0.87 -12.57 -1.69
N LEU A 34 -0.37 -11.33 -1.74
CA LEU A 34 -1.02 -10.16 -1.18
C LEU A 34 -1.74 -9.41 -2.31
N VAL A 35 -3.05 -9.34 -2.22
CA VAL A 35 -3.92 -8.65 -3.18
C VAL A 35 -4.07 -7.21 -2.74
N VAL A 36 -3.51 -6.29 -3.51
CA VAL A 36 -3.28 -4.91 -3.08
C VAL A 36 -4.37 -3.97 -3.62
N GLY A 37 -5.16 -3.38 -2.69
CA GLY A 37 -6.11 -2.32 -3.00
C GLY A 37 -5.41 -0.99 -3.25
N VAL A 38 -5.94 -0.20 -4.21
CA VAL A 38 -5.37 1.11 -4.61
C VAL A 38 -6.39 2.25 -4.53
N ASP A 39 -7.65 1.91 -4.28
CA ASP A 39 -8.79 2.78 -4.02
C ASP A 39 -9.84 2.02 -3.20
N GLU A 40 -10.95 2.67 -2.84
CA GLU A 40 -11.99 2.01 -2.05
C GLU A 40 -12.60 0.81 -2.80
N ALA A 41 -12.89 0.95 -4.07
CA ALA A 41 -13.54 -0.09 -4.87
C ALA A 41 -12.64 -1.33 -5.05
N SER A 42 -11.38 -1.12 -5.38
CA SER A 42 -10.40 -2.21 -5.53
C SER A 42 -10.02 -2.83 -4.20
N SER A 43 -10.00 -2.06 -3.09
CA SER A 43 -9.82 -2.57 -1.73
C SER A 43 -10.96 -3.50 -1.33
N ARG A 44 -12.23 -3.13 -1.58
CA ARG A 44 -13.39 -4.01 -1.33
C ARG A 44 -13.30 -5.29 -2.17
N LYS A 45 -12.96 -5.19 -3.45
CA LYS A 45 -12.76 -6.37 -4.32
C LYS A 45 -11.61 -7.26 -3.84
N ALA A 46 -10.51 -6.67 -3.36
CA ALA A 46 -9.40 -7.44 -2.81
C ALA A 46 -9.85 -8.23 -1.58
N VAL A 47 -10.59 -7.60 -0.65
CA VAL A 47 -11.14 -8.26 0.54
C VAL A 47 -12.11 -9.38 0.16
N GLU A 48 -13.02 -9.15 -0.79
CA GLU A 48 -13.93 -10.19 -1.28
C GLU A 48 -13.18 -11.37 -1.91
N LEU A 49 -12.19 -11.10 -2.75
CA LEU A 49 -11.45 -12.13 -3.48
C LEU A 49 -10.68 -13.08 -2.56
N VAL A 50 -10.17 -12.60 -1.45
CA VAL A 50 -9.36 -13.43 -0.54
C VAL A 50 -10.17 -14.27 0.43
N GLN A 51 -11.51 -14.10 0.47
CA GLN A 51 -12.37 -14.90 1.34
C GLN A 51 -12.34 -16.38 0.93
N GLY A 52 -12.21 -17.26 1.92
CA GLY A 52 -12.17 -18.70 1.70
C GLY A 52 -10.91 -19.23 1.00
N ARG A 53 -9.89 -18.39 0.79
CA ARG A 53 -8.61 -18.75 0.14
C ARG A 53 -7.47 -18.69 1.15
N ASP A 54 -6.91 -19.81 1.52
CA ASP A 54 -5.95 -19.94 2.63
C ASP A 54 -4.64 -19.17 2.40
N ARG A 55 -4.24 -18.98 1.13
CA ARG A 55 -2.95 -18.40 0.75
C ARG A 55 -3.04 -17.00 0.15
N LEU A 56 -4.22 -16.37 0.25
CA LEU A 56 -4.40 -14.99 -0.19
C LEU A 56 -4.76 -14.10 0.99
N TRP A 57 -4.21 -12.90 0.97
CA TRP A 57 -4.47 -11.81 1.91
C TRP A 57 -4.68 -10.52 1.14
N ALA A 58 -5.27 -9.53 1.77
CA ALA A 58 -5.53 -8.24 1.16
C ALA A 58 -4.79 -7.10 1.87
N THR A 59 -4.60 -6.00 1.14
CA THR A 59 -4.36 -4.67 1.70
C THR A 59 -5.47 -3.73 1.32
N VAL A 60 -5.64 -2.66 2.08
CA VAL A 60 -6.64 -1.63 1.84
C VAL A 60 -6.02 -0.25 1.94
N GLY A 61 -6.19 0.58 0.91
CA GLY A 61 -5.60 1.90 0.86
C GLY A 61 -5.97 2.70 -0.38
N LEU A 62 -5.50 3.95 -0.42
CA LEU A 62 -5.65 4.86 -1.54
C LEU A 62 -4.28 5.22 -2.11
N HIS A 63 -4.06 4.80 -3.34
CA HIS A 63 -2.84 5.11 -4.09
C HIS A 63 -2.69 6.64 -4.29
N PRO A 64 -1.47 7.19 -4.20
CA PRO A 64 -1.26 8.63 -4.29
C PRO A 64 -1.80 9.28 -5.57
N ASN A 65 -1.84 8.57 -6.70
CA ASN A 65 -2.43 9.10 -7.93
C ASN A 65 -3.96 9.30 -7.85
N SER A 66 -4.63 8.63 -6.92
CA SER A 66 -6.06 8.80 -6.64
C SER A 66 -6.34 9.68 -5.42
N ALA A 67 -5.34 10.40 -4.91
CA ALA A 67 -5.51 11.24 -3.71
C ALA A 67 -6.62 12.31 -3.84
N HIS A 68 -6.99 12.69 -5.07
CA HIS A 68 -8.11 13.58 -5.34
C HIS A 68 -9.49 12.97 -5.02
N GLU A 69 -9.59 11.64 -4.96
CA GLU A 69 -10.80 10.88 -4.63
C GLU A 69 -10.97 10.68 -3.11
N TRP A 70 -10.07 11.25 -2.29
CA TRP A 70 -10.07 11.05 -0.85
C TRP A 70 -11.37 11.48 -0.17
N GLY A 71 -12.14 10.51 0.30
CA GLY A 71 -13.40 10.68 1.05
C GLY A 71 -13.27 10.52 2.56
N GLY A 72 -12.04 10.33 3.06
CA GLY A 72 -11.78 10.04 4.47
C GLY A 72 -11.34 8.60 4.73
N VAL A 73 -10.93 8.33 5.96
CA VAL A 73 -10.30 7.05 6.35
C VAL A 73 -11.33 5.96 6.71
N ASP A 74 -12.60 6.31 6.92
CA ASP A 74 -13.58 5.41 7.57
C ASP A 74 -13.87 4.14 6.76
N ALA A 75 -13.96 4.24 5.44
CA ALA A 75 -14.15 3.07 4.58
C ALA A 75 -12.96 2.08 4.69
N TYR A 76 -11.74 2.60 4.74
CA TYR A 76 -10.54 1.77 4.91
C TYR A 76 -10.42 1.20 6.31
N ARG A 77 -10.85 1.97 7.34
CA ARG A 77 -10.91 1.49 8.73
C ARG A 77 -11.89 0.33 8.88
N GLU A 78 -13.06 0.40 8.24
CA GLU A 78 -14.03 -0.70 8.21
C GLU A 78 -13.42 -1.96 7.58
N LEU A 79 -12.84 -1.83 6.39
CA LEU A 79 -12.21 -2.95 5.67
C LEU A 79 -11.03 -3.53 6.44
N ALA A 80 -10.27 -2.71 7.13
CA ALA A 80 -9.12 -3.14 7.93
C ALA A 80 -9.48 -4.02 9.13
N GLN A 81 -10.76 -4.14 9.50
CA GLN A 81 -11.21 -5.07 10.56
C GLN A 81 -11.23 -6.52 10.06
N ASP A 82 -11.28 -6.76 8.75
CA ASP A 82 -11.26 -8.13 8.23
C ASP A 82 -9.90 -8.80 8.54
N PRO A 83 -9.90 -10.03 9.08
CA PRO A 83 -8.67 -10.75 9.43
C PRO A 83 -7.79 -11.10 8.22
N LYS A 84 -8.35 -11.12 7.01
CA LYS A 84 -7.61 -11.31 5.77
C LYS A 84 -6.89 -10.04 5.30
N VAL A 85 -7.23 -8.87 5.84
CA VAL A 85 -6.50 -7.62 5.60
C VAL A 85 -5.30 -7.59 6.54
N ILE A 86 -4.10 -7.70 5.99
CA ILE A 86 -2.87 -7.80 6.78
C ILE A 86 -1.94 -6.58 6.68
N ALA A 87 -2.25 -5.62 5.82
CA ALA A 87 -1.52 -4.36 5.72
C ALA A 87 -2.44 -3.21 5.28
N ILE A 88 -2.01 -1.98 5.57
CA ILE A 88 -2.65 -0.74 5.13
C ILE A 88 -1.87 -0.20 3.94
N GLY A 89 -2.55 -0.01 2.83
CA GLY A 89 -1.97 0.43 1.55
C GLY A 89 -2.65 -0.31 0.37
N GLU A 90 -2.32 0.03 -0.84
CA GLU A 90 -1.18 0.86 -1.27
C GLU A 90 -1.45 2.34 -0.99
N CYS A 91 -0.52 3.02 -0.34
CA CYS A 91 -0.59 4.44 -0.03
C CYS A 91 0.81 5.05 -0.08
N GLY A 92 0.95 6.35 -0.13
CA GLY A 92 2.27 6.97 -0.18
C GLY A 92 2.34 8.22 -1.05
N LEU A 93 3.47 8.42 -1.75
CA LEU A 93 3.73 9.60 -2.55
C LEU A 93 4.20 9.24 -3.97
N ASP A 94 3.59 9.87 -4.99
CA ASP A 94 4.03 9.82 -6.39
C ASP A 94 4.23 11.24 -6.93
N ASN A 95 5.49 11.62 -7.12
CA ASN A 95 5.89 12.94 -7.62
C ASN A 95 6.26 12.91 -9.10
N TYR A 96 6.04 11.79 -9.80
CA TYR A 96 6.60 11.60 -11.14
C TYR A 96 5.90 12.43 -12.22
N ARG A 97 4.56 12.54 -12.17
CA ARG A 97 3.77 13.28 -13.17
C ARG A 97 2.57 13.99 -12.56
N PRO A 98 2.74 14.92 -11.61
CA PRO A 98 1.60 15.65 -11.06
C PRO A 98 1.13 16.73 -12.03
N GLU A 99 -0.19 16.88 -12.20
CA GLU A 99 -0.79 17.97 -12.99
C GLU A 99 -0.55 19.33 -12.34
N ASP A 100 -0.77 19.40 -11.01
CA ASP A 100 -0.40 20.53 -10.14
C ASP A 100 0.51 20.01 -9.02
N PRO A 101 1.85 20.21 -9.11
CA PRO A 101 2.78 19.61 -8.16
C PRO A 101 2.53 19.99 -6.71
N GLN A 102 2.13 21.22 -6.41
CA GLN A 102 1.96 21.66 -5.01
C GLN A 102 0.66 21.15 -4.40
N ALA A 103 -0.45 21.32 -5.10
CA ALA A 103 -1.75 20.86 -4.63
C ALA A 103 -1.77 19.33 -4.53
N THR A 104 -1.19 18.64 -5.52
CA THR A 104 -1.10 17.19 -5.52
C THR A 104 -0.23 16.66 -4.37
N LYS A 105 0.94 17.24 -4.12
CA LYS A 105 1.83 16.84 -3.02
C LYS A 105 1.18 17.03 -1.65
N ALA A 106 0.53 18.18 -1.43
CA ALA A 106 -0.15 18.46 -0.17
C ALA A 106 -1.29 17.46 0.09
N LYS A 107 -2.06 17.13 -0.95
CA LYS A 107 -3.16 16.16 -0.83
C LYS A 107 -2.67 14.74 -0.64
N GLN A 108 -1.65 14.31 -1.38
CA GLN A 108 -1.02 13.00 -1.18
C GLN A 108 -0.47 12.85 0.23
N ARG A 109 0.19 13.90 0.75
CA ARG A 109 0.70 13.93 2.13
C ARG A 109 -0.42 13.76 3.15
N GLU A 110 -1.51 14.54 3.05
CA GLU A 110 -2.70 14.42 3.91
C GLU A 110 -3.22 12.98 3.94
N VAL A 111 -3.41 12.39 2.75
CA VAL A 111 -3.91 11.03 2.59
C VAL A 111 -2.94 10.01 3.18
N PHE A 112 -1.64 10.15 2.92
CA PHE A 112 -0.64 9.23 3.46
C PHE A 112 -0.55 9.31 4.98
N GLU A 113 -0.55 10.50 5.57
CA GLU A 113 -0.56 10.69 7.03
C GLU A 113 -1.79 10.03 7.68
N ALA A 114 -2.96 10.09 7.04
CA ALA A 114 -4.15 9.39 7.50
C ALA A 114 -4.01 7.85 7.47
N HIS A 115 -3.36 7.30 6.43
CA HIS A 115 -3.08 5.87 6.35
C HIS A 115 -2.01 5.42 7.37
N VAL A 116 -1.01 6.27 7.64
CA VAL A 116 -0.02 6.02 8.71
C VAL A 116 -0.71 5.95 10.06
N ALA A 117 -1.62 6.87 10.36
CA ALA A 117 -2.40 6.85 11.60
C ALA A 117 -3.28 5.58 11.68
N LEU A 118 -3.93 5.17 10.59
CA LEU A 118 -4.73 3.94 10.53
C LEU A 118 -3.87 2.69 10.74
N ALA A 119 -2.67 2.65 10.17
CA ALA A 119 -1.72 1.54 10.37
C ALA A 119 -1.32 1.42 11.84
N ALA A 120 -1.01 2.53 12.50
CA ALA A 120 -0.71 2.57 13.93
C ALA A 120 -1.92 2.15 14.79
N GLU A 121 -3.13 2.65 14.47
CA GLU A 121 -4.40 2.30 15.15
C GLU A 121 -4.68 0.79 15.08
N THR A 122 -4.47 0.18 13.91
CA THR A 122 -4.79 -1.24 13.66
C THR A 122 -3.64 -2.20 13.97
N GLY A 123 -2.44 -1.68 14.22
CA GLY A 123 -1.21 -2.47 14.40
C GLY A 123 -0.77 -3.21 13.13
N LYS A 124 -1.28 -2.80 11.96
CA LYS A 124 -0.96 -3.42 10.67
C LYS A 124 0.20 -2.69 9.99
N PRO A 125 1.10 -3.40 9.28
CA PRO A 125 2.17 -2.75 8.53
C PRO A 125 1.62 -1.91 7.37
N LEU A 126 2.42 -0.93 6.92
CA LEU A 126 2.16 -0.15 5.72
C LEU A 126 2.70 -0.86 4.47
N MET A 127 1.95 -0.80 3.38
CA MET A 127 2.41 -1.08 2.02
C MET A 127 2.57 0.27 1.30
N ILE A 128 3.81 0.70 1.09
CA ILE A 128 4.11 2.09 0.72
C ILE A 128 4.56 2.19 -0.73
N HIS A 129 3.85 3.02 -1.48
CA HIS A 129 4.26 3.51 -2.79
C HIS A 129 5.18 4.72 -2.65
N GLY A 130 6.36 4.66 -3.28
CA GLY A 130 7.29 5.79 -3.31
C GLY A 130 7.83 6.03 -4.71
N ARG A 131 7.43 7.12 -5.39
CA ARG A 131 7.90 7.44 -6.73
C ARG A 131 8.38 8.89 -6.84
N PRO A 132 9.70 9.13 -6.87
CA PRO A 132 10.25 10.48 -6.99
C PRO A 132 9.99 11.12 -8.35
N ALA A 133 10.01 12.44 -8.41
CA ALA A 133 10.11 13.17 -9.65
C ALA A 133 11.41 12.79 -10.40
N LYS A 134 11.38 12.85 -11.73
CA LYS A 134 12.49 12.42 -12.58
C LYS A 134 13.81 13.07 -12.16
N GLY A 135 14.80 12.25 -11.83
CA GLY A 135 16.15 12.71 -11.46
C GLY A 135 16.27 13.26 -10.04
N THR A 136 15.29 12.98 -9.18
CA THR A 136 15.30 13.40 -7.77
C THR A 136 15.07 12.20 -6.84
N ASN A 137 15.14 12.43 -5.51
CA ASN A 137 14.71 11.50 -4.46
C ASN A 137 13.64 12.17 -3.56
N ASP A 138 12.90 13.15 -4.10
CA ASP A 138 12.01 14.01 -3.32
C ASP A 138 10.90 13.22 -2.58
N ALA A 139 10.20 12.31 -3.26
CA ALA A 139 9.17 11.49 -2.63
C ALA A 139 9.74 10.62 -1.48
N TYR A 140 10.93 10.05 -1.64
CA TYR A 140 11.55 9.26 -0.57
C TYR A 140 11.90 10.11 0.65
N ARG A 141 12.43 11.32 0.46
CA ARG A 141 12.73 12.25 1.56
C ARG A 141 11.47 12.65 2.30
N ASP A 142 10.42 13.02 1.57
CA ASP A 142 9.13 13.37 2.15
C ASP A 142 8.52 12.18 2.93
N LEU A 143 8.60 10.95 2.39
CA LEU A 143 8.15 9.73 3.08
C LEU A 143 8.96 9.49 4.36
N ILE A 144 10.29 9.59 4.31
CA ILE A 144 11.17 9.41 5.47
C ILE A 144 10.82 10.43 6.56
N ASP A 145 10.63 11.71 6.21
CA ASP A 145 10.28 12.76 7.17
C ASP A 145 8.92 12.50 7.85
N ILE A 146 7.91 12.07 7.10
CA ILE A 146 6.58 11.72 7.63
C ILE A 146 6.70 10.51 8.56
N LEU A 147 7.33 9.43 8.10
CA LEU A 147 7.49 8.20 8.86
C LEU A 147 8.33 8.39 10.12
N ALA A 148 9.42 9.15 10.05
CA ALA A 148 10.23 9.49 11.20
C ALA A 148 9.45 10.30 12.26
N SER A 149 8.56 11.19 11.81
CA SER A 149 7.66 11.89 12.72
C SER A 149 6.66 10.94 13.39
N ALA A 150 6.00 10.10 12.60
CA ALA A 150 5.04 9.13 13.10
C ALA A 150 5.71 8.07 14.00
N LYS A 151 6.93 7.64 13.69
CA LYS A 151 7.69 6.68 14.51
C LYS A 151 7.99 7.22 15.91
N ARG A 152 8.23 8.54 16.06
CA ARG A 152 8.39 9.16 17.38
C ARG A 152 7.13 9.09 18.23
N GLU A 153 5.95 9.10 17.58
CA GLU A 153 4.66 9.05 18.26
C GLU A 153 4.22 7.62 18.55
N HIS A 154 4.38 6.71 17.57
CA HIS A 154 3.81 5.37 17.60
C HIS A 154 4.83 4.25 17.90
N GLY A 155 6.12 4.56 17.93
CA GLY A 155 7.18 3.59 18.22
C GLY A 155 7.17 2.39 17.27
N ASP A 156 7.42 1.21 17.82
CA ASP A 156 7.51 -0.06 17.05
C ASP A 156 6.16 -0.58 16.54
N ALA A 157 5.04 0.08 16.88
CA ALA A 157 3.76 -0.20 16.23
C ALA A 157 3.77 0.16 14.75
N LEU A 158 4.57 1.15 14.36
CA LEU A 158 4.71 1.56 12.98
C LEU A 158 5.82 0.75 12.29
N ARG A 159 5.45 -0.01 11.26
CA ARG A 159 6.32 -0.80 10.39
C ARG A 159 5.71 -0.88 9.00
N GLY A 160 6.49 -1.27 8.01
CA GLY A 160 5.99 -1.40 6.63
C GLY A 160 7.07 -1.80 5.65
N ASP A 161 6.71 -1.74 4.37
CA ASP A 161 7.64 -1.92 3.28
C ASP A 161 7.47 -0.82 2.23
N ILE A 162 8.55 -0.51 1.52
CA ILE A 162 8.56 0.36 0.35
C ILE A 162 8.69 -0.53 -0.87
N HIS A 163 7.56 -0.81 -1.53
CA HIS A 163 7.58 -1.69 -2.68
C HIS A 163 8.21 -1.01 -3.90
N PHE A 164 8.78 -1.81 -4.81
CA PHE A 164 9.42 -1.33 -6.05
C PHE A 164 10.43 -0.19 -5.84
N PHE A 165 11.21 -0.25 -4.77
CA PHE A 165 12.19 0.77 -4.42
C PHE A 165 13.27 0.92 -5.51
N VAL A 166 13.48 2.16 -5.97
CA VAL A 166 14.47 2.54 -6.99
C VAL A 166 15.41 3.67 -6.53
N GLY A 167 15.41 3.95 -5.23
CA GLY A 167 16.28 4.98 -4.61
C GLY A 167 17.72 4.52 -4.41
N GLY A 168 18.51 5.37 -3.80
CA GLY A 168 19.90 5.11 -3.45
C GLY A 168 20.08 4.37 -2.13
N ILE A 169 21.34 4.06 -1.83
CA ILE A 169 21.70 3.35 -0.59
C ILE A 169 21.40 4.19 0.66
N GLU A 170 21.48 5.52 0.55
CA GLU A 170 21.22 6.43 1.67
C GLU A 170 19.73 6.39 2.06
N GLU A 171 18.83 6.50 1.08
CA GLU A 171 17.39 6.39 1.30
C GLU A 171 17.00 4.98 1.81
N ALA A 172 17.60 3.92 1.24
CA ALA A 172 17.35 2.56 1.71
C ALA A 172 17.73 2.38 3.19
N ARG A 173 18.90 2.89 3.60
CA ARG A 173 19.32 2.85 5.01
C ARG A 173 18.37 3.63 5.91
N ALA A 174 17.95 4.83 5.49
CA ALA A 174 17.04 5.64 6.27
C ALA A 174 15.67 4.94 6.49
N PHE A 175 15.15 4.22 5.49
CA PHE A 175 13.93 3.42 5.67
C PHE A 175 14.14 2.21 6.59
N ILE A 176 15.30 1.55 6.55
CA ILE A 176 15.59 0.39 7.40
C ILE A 176 15.76 0.81 8.89
N GLU A 177 16.23 2.03 9.14
CA GLU A 177 16.42 2.57 10.48
C GLU A 177 15.09 3.03 11.13
N LEU A 178 14.00 3.15 10.34
CA LEU A 178 12.65 3.46 10.82
C LEU A 178 11.88 2.21 11.27
#